data_c13a653d87d5fae061b08d0d5f7e72e6
#
_entry.id   c13a653d87d5fae061b08d0d5f7e72e6
#
_cell.length_a   1.000
_cell.length_b   1.000
_cell.length_c   1.000
_cell.angle_alpha   90.00
_cell.angle_beta   90.00
_cell.angle_gamma   90.00
#
_symmetry.space_group_name_H-M   'P 1'
#
loop_
_entity.id
_entity.type
_entity.pdbx_description
1 polymer ?
#
loop_
_entity_poly.entity_id
_entity_poly.type
_entity_poly.pdbx_seq_one_letter_code
_entity_poly.pdbx_strand_id
1 'polypeptide(L)' 'MRQIHVGTGPLTNRIFAGHVLKDGQTWGEGKQDVTGAACAAVAEHVLANKGPVVVTCNGVPKYEITVRDLGK' A
#
# COMPACT_ATOMS: atom_id res chain seq x y z
N MET A 1 13.35 -0.69 -16.83
CA MET A 1 13.19 -0.19 -15.46
C MET A 1 12.38 -1.16 -14.65
N ARG A 2 12.83 -1.47 -13.46
CA ARG A 2 12.09 -2.37 -12.58
C ARG A 2 10.97 -1.63 -11.89
N GLN A 3 9.85 -2.27 -11.76
CA GLN A 3 8.74 -1.72 -11.00
C GLN A 3 8.86 -2.12 -9.54
N ILE A 4 8.49 -1.18 -8.67
CA ILE A 4 8.36 -1.46 -7.26
C ILE A 4 6.95 -1.99 -7.02
N HIS A 5 6.86 -3.10 -6.34
CA HIS A 5 5.58 -3.66 -5.93
C HIS A 5 5.36 -3.40 -4.46
N VAL A 6 4.12 -3.15 -4.09
CA VAL A 6 3.72 -2.97 -2.69
C VAL A 6 2.59 -3.95 -2.42
N GLY A 7 2.73 -4.74 -1.38
CA GLY A 7 1.71 -5.72 -1.08
C GLY A 7 1.75 -6.15 0.36
N THR A 8 0.72 -6.86 0.76
CA THR A 8 0.58 -7.36 2.12
C THR A 8 1.03 -8.81 2.19
N GLY A 9 1.89 -9.12 3.17
CA GLY A 9 2.30 -10.50 3.39
C GLY A 9 1.16 -11.31 3.97
N PRO A 10 0.85 -12.47 3.39
CA PRO A 10 -0.33 -13.24 3.83
C PRO A 10 -0.21 -13.82 5.23
N LEU A 11 1.00 -14.06 5.70
CA LEU A 11 1.19 -14.68 7.01
C LEU A 11 1.35 -13.67 8.13
N THR A 12 1.85 -12.48 7.81
CA THR A 12 2.21 -11.51 8.84
C THR A 12 1.32 -10.27 8.84
N ASN A 13 0.53 -10.09 7.78
CA ASN A 13 -0.28 -8.89 7.61
C ASN A 13 0.58 -7.61 7.62
N ARG A 14 1.84 -7.73 7.22
CA ARG A 14 2.73 -6.59 7.11
C ARG A 14 2.79 -6.14 5.66
N ILE A 15 3.03 -4.87 5.45
CA ILE A 15 3.13 -4.30 4.11
C ILE A 15 4.59 -4.26 3.70
N PHE A 16 4.87 -4.84 2.54
CA PHE A 16 6.22 -4.90 2.00
C PHE A 16 6.30 -4.16 0.68
N ALA A 17 7.45 -3.60 0.41
CA ALA A 17 7.75 -2.99 -0.88
C ALA A 17 9.03 -3.61 -1.42
N GLY A 18 9.07 -3.83 -2.72
CA GLY A 18 10.26 -4.42 -3.34
C GLY A 18 9.97 -4.86 -4.75
N HIS A 19 10.84 -5.68 -5.27
CA HIS A 19 10.69 -6.23 -6.61
C HIS A 19 10.15 -7.64 -6.52
N VAL A 20 9.36 -8.01 -7.52
CA VAL A 20 8.80 -9.35 -7.61
C VAL A 20 9.53 -10.08 -8.73
N LEU A 21 9.82 -11.35 -8.54
CA LEU A 21 10.51 -12.17 -9.53
C LEU A 21 9.61 -12.39 -10.74
N LYS A 22 10.17 -13.04 -11.77
CA LYS A 22 9.47 -13.19 -13.04
C LYS A 22 8.16 -13.94 -12.92
N ASP A 23 8.00 -14.77 -11.89
CA ASP A 23 6.76 -15.51 -11.70
C ASP A 23 5.60 -14.60 -11.23
N GLY A 24 5.91 -13.36 -10.88
CA GLY A 24 4.89 -12.42 -10.45
C GLY A 24 4.37 -12.64 -9.05
N GLN A 25 4.91 -13.59 -8.31
CA GLN A 25 4.41 -13.95 -7.00
C GLN A 25 5.48 -13.98 -5.92
N THR A 26 6.72 -14.20 -6.29
CA THR A 26 7.81 -14.35 -5.33
C THR A 26 8.56 -13.04 -5.19
N TRP A 27 8.71 -12.58 -3.95
CA TRP A 27 9.49 -11.38 -3.68
C TRP A 27 10.97 -11.66 -3.95
N GLY A 28 11.61 -10.69 -4.59
CA GLY A 28 13.05 -10.75 -4.75
C GLY A 28 13.76 -10.35 -3.48
N GLU A 29 15.08 -10.46 -3.52
CA GLU A 29 15.89 -9.98 -2.40
C GLU A 29 15.73 -8.48 -2.25
N GLY A 30 15.83 -8.02 -1.01
CA GLY A 30 15.76 -6.59 -0.75
C GLY A 30 14.38 -6.06 -0.51
N LYS A 31 13.36 -6.93 -0.45
CA LYS A 31 12.06 -6.44 -0.05
C LYS A 31 12.15 -5.86 1.36
N GLN A 32 11.38 -4.81 1.61
CA GLN A 32 11.41 -4.12 2.87
C GLN A 32 10.02 -4.06 3.49
N ASP A 33 9.98 -4.21 4.81
CA ASP A 33 8.76 -4.01 5.56
C ASP A 33 8.56 -2.50 5.70
N VAL A 34 7.52 -2.00 5.05
CA VAL A 34 7.24 -0.56 5.05
C VAL A 34 5.89 -0.27 5.69
N THR A 35 5.42 -1.17 6.55
CA THR A 35 4.08 -1.05 7.13
C THR A 35 3.82 0.32 7.72
N GLY A 36 4.69 0.78 8.61
CA GLY A 36 4.48 2.09 9.24
C GLY A 36 4.55 3.23 8.24
N ALA A 37 5.58 3.21 7.39
CA ALA A 37 5.76 4.28 6.41
C ALA A 37 4.62 4.32 5.40
N ALA A 38 4.15 3.15 4.97
CA ALA A 38 3.05 3.10 4.02
C ALA A 38 1.77 3.62 4.63
N CYS A 39 1.47 3.24 5.87
CA CYS A 39 0.27 3.74 6.53
C CYS A 39 0.33 5.25 6.74
N ALA A 40 1.49 5.77 7.13
CA ALA A 40 1.64 7.21 7.29
C ALA A 40 1.45 7.94 5.96
N ALA A 41 2.04 7.41 4.90
CA ALA A 41 1.92 8.02 3.59
C ALA A 41 0.48 8.03 3.10
N VAL A 42 -0.24 6.93 3.31
CA VAL A 42 -1.64 6.84 2.92
C VAL A 42 -2.47 7.84 3.72
N ALA A 43 -2.21 7.95 5.02
CA ALA A 43 -2.94 8.91 5.85
C ALA A 43 -2.75 10.34 5.34
N GLU A 44 -1.52 10.71 5.02
CA GLU A 44 -1.24 12.04 4.48
C GLU A 44 -1.93 12.26 3.14
N HIS A 45 -1.88 11.24 2.30
CA HIS A 45 -2.51 11.33 0.98
C HIS A 45 -4.02 11.52 1.08
N VAL A 46 -4.67 10.75 1.96
CA VAL A 46 -6.12 10.85 2.11
C VAL A 46 -6.52 12.19 2.69
N LEU A 47 -5.75 12.67 3.69
CA LEU A 47 -6.04 13.98 4.28
C LEU A 47 -5.88 15.10 3.25
N ALA A 48 -4.86 15.05 2.42
CA ALA A 48 -4.66 16.05 1.40
C ALA A 48 -5.75 16.01 0.33
N ASN A 49 -6.35 14.86 0.12
CA ASN A 49 -7.43 14.69 -0.84
C ASN A 49 -8.74 15.32 -0.37
N LYS A 50 -8.85 15.60 0.92
CA LYS A 50 -10.02 16.24 1.52
C LYS A 50 -11.30 15.44 1.35
N GLY A 51 -11.17 14.12 1.34
CA GLY A 51 -12.31 13.22 1.22
C GLY A 51 -11.82 11.81 1.07
N PRO A 52 -12.73 10.84 1.07
CA PRO A 52 -12.33 9.46 0.94
C PRO A 52 -11.60 9.20 -0.36
N VAL A 53 -10.68 8.25 -0.31
CA VAL A 53 -9.98 7.78 -1.50
C VAL A 53 -10.54 6.42 -1.86
N VAL A 54 -10.95 6.26 -3.10
CA VAL A 54 -11.50 5.00 -3.58
C VAL A 54 -10.40 4.24 -4.33
N VAL A 55 -10.20 3.00 -3.94
CA VAL A 55 -9.26 2.12 -4.62
C VAL A 55 -10.05 1.23 -5.56
N THR A 56 -9.70 1.28 -6.83
CA THR A 56 -10.37 0.48 -7.84
C THR A 56 -9.51 -0.73 -8.22
N CYS A 57 -10.18 -1.82 -8.51
CA CYS A 57 -9.52 -3.01 -9.03
C CYS A 57 -10.21 -3.39 -10.34
N ASN A 58 -9.43 -3.47 -11.41
CA ASN A 58 -9.96 -3.80 -12.74
C ASN A 58 -11.12 -2.89 -13.13
N GLY A 59 -10.98 -1.60 -12.83
CA GLY A 59 -11.99 -0.61 -13.19
C GLY A 59 -13.21 -0.58 -12.29
N VAL A 60 -13.23 -1.38 -11.24
CA VAL A 60 -14.37 -1.45 -10.33
C VAL A 60 -13.95 -0.92 -8.96
N PRO A 61 -14.69 0.03 -8.39
CA PRO A 61 -14.40 0.49 -7.03
C PRO A 61 -14.52 -0.66 -6.05
N LYS A 62 -13.47 -0.86 -5.25
CA LYS A 62 -13.44 -2.00 -4.35
C LYS A 62 -13.28 -1.60 -2.89
N TYR A 63 -12.47 -0.58 -2.62
CA TYR A 63 -12.23 -0.14 -1.24
C TYR A 63 -12.37 1.36 -1.14
N GLU A 64 -12.80 1.80 0.02
CA GLU A 64 -12.83 3.21 0.36
C GLU A 64 -11.93 3.40 1.57
N ILE A 65 -11.03 4.38 1.49
CA ILE A 65 -10.11 4.67 2.58
C ILE A 65 -10.45 6.03 3.15
N THR A 66 -10.69 6.06 4.45
CA THR A 66 -10.90 7.30 5.19
C THR A 66 -9.87 7.39 6.30
N VAL A 67 -9.56 8.62 6.69
CA VAL A 67 -8.58 8.87 7.74
C VAL A 67 -9.17 9.84 8.73
N ARG A 68 -9.03 9.53 10.02
CA ARG A 68 -9.42 10.43 11.10
C ARG A 68 -8.17 10.94 11.77
N ASP A 69 -7.99 12.25 11.75
CA ASP A 69 -6.91 12.90 12.45
C ASP A 69 -7.21 12.86 13.94
N LEU A 70 -6.29 12.35 14.74
CA LEU A 70 -6.52 12.23 16.17
C LEU A 70 -6.22 13.52 16.94
N GLY A 71 -5.86 14.54 16.22
CA GLY A 71 -5.65 15.85 16.80
C GLY A 71 -4.28 15.97 17.45
N LYS A 72 -3.49 16.86 17.01
CA LYS A 72 -2.18 17.17 17.62
C LYS A 72 -1.45 18.09 16.70
#